data_7d0cf01c18901223addf55dca69beb66
#
_entry.id   7d0cf01c18901223addf55dca69beb66
#
_cell.length_a   1.000
_cell.length_b   1.000
_cell.length_c   1.000
_cell.angle_alpha   90.00
_cell.angle_beta   90.00
_cell.angle_gamma   90.00
#
_symmetry.space_group_name_H-M   'P 1'
#
loop_
_entity.id
_entity.type
_entity.pdbx_description
1 polymer ?
#
loop_
_entity_poly.entity_id
_entity_poly.type
_entity_poly.pdbx_seq_one_letter_code
_entity_poly.pdbx_strand_id
1 'polypeptide(L)'
;MFGYKCNLQTDTEVITYIFDYLVRVQGLTLGEAASVVAAPFWSTIANKTDMEDKEKHTYLRTLFPSLLVTGPFSIVLGYNGGLMALNDRLKLRSMVVGEKDNKVYIASEEAAIRVMEPNVENIWAPAGGEPVIVNVKEGCF
;
A
#
# COMPACT_ATOMS: atom_id res chain seq x y z
N MET A 1 19.65 10.72 -1.15
CA MET A 1 18.54 10.60 -2.13
C MET A 1 17.49 11.64 -1.74
N PHE A 2 17.04 12.50 -2.65
CA PHE A 2 16.01 13.55 -2.44
C PHE A 2 16.19 14.44 -1.17
N GLY A 3 17.40 14.60 -0.64
CA GLY A 3 17.69 15.37 0.57
C GLY A 3 17.42 14.67 1.89
N TYR A 4 16.87 13.46 1.89
CA TYR A 4 16.64 12.67 3.11
C TYR A 4 17.94 12.03 3.61
N LYS A 5 18.13 12.08 4.93
CA LYS A 5 19.24 11.41 5.61
C LYS A 5 18.71 10.17 6.33
N CYS A 6 19.12 8.99 5.88
CA CYS A 6 18.79 7.75 6.56
C CYS A 6 19.58 7.62 7.87
N ASN A 7 18.89 7.31 8.96
CA ASN A 7 19.46 7.16 10.28
C ASN A 7 19.49 5.69 10.73
N LEU A 8 18.52 4.89 10.33
CA LEU A 8 18.34 3.50 10.76
C LEU A 8 18.97 2.49 9.80
N GLN A 9 19.32 2.91 8.58
CA GLN A 9 19.90 2.06 7.53
C GLN A 9 19.04 0.82 7.23
N THR A 10 17.71 0.97 7.27
CA THR A 10 16.74 -0.09 6.97
C THR A 10 16.01 0.20 5.67
N ASP A 11 15.57 -0.84 4.98
CA ASP A 11 14.69 -0.75 3.82
C ASP A 11 13.35 -0.06 4.16
N THR A 12 12.80 -0.32 5.33
CA THR A 12 11.58 0.31 5.84
C THR A 12 11.71 1.83 5.93
N GLU A 13 12.85 2.34 6.42
CA GLU A 13 13.12 3.78 6.45
C GLU A 13 13.15 4.37 5.04
N VAL A 14 13.82 3.69 4.12
CA VAL A 14 13.89 4.14 2.71
C VAL A 14 12.50 4.16 2.07
N ILE A 15 11.70 3.12 2.27
CA ILE A 15 10.32 3.04 1.77
C ILE A 15 9.48 4.19 2.33
N THR A 16 9.61 4.49 3.61
CA THR A 16 8.90 5.62 4.25
C THR A 16 9.26 6.95 3.59
N TYR A 17 10.54 7.20 3.30
CA TYR A 17 10.97 8.40 2.59
C TYR A 17 10.51 8.44 1.13
N ILE A 18 10.40 7.29 0.46
CA ILE A 18 9.83 7.21 -0.88
C ILE A 18 8.36 7.66 -0.85
N PHE A 19 7.57 7.15 0.08
CA PHE A 19 6.17 7.58 0.25
C PHE A 19 6.05 9.07 0.58
N ASP A 20 6.86 9.57 1.52
CA ASP A 20 6.86 10.99 1.87
C ASP A 20 7.20 11.86 0.64
N TYR A 21 8.20 11.47 -0.15
CA TYR A 21 8.55 12.16 -1.37
C TYR A 21 7.42 12.15 -2.41
N LEU A 22 6.81 10.99 -2.67
CA LEU A 22 5.76 10.85 -3.67
C LEU A 22 4.50 11.63 -3.27
N VAL A 23 4.11 11.57 -2.01
CA VAL A 23 2.89 12.22 -1.53
C VAL A 23 3.11 13.71 -1.28
N ARG A 24 4.12 14.07 -0.49
CA ARG A 24 4.31 15.45 -0.03
C ARG A 24 5.03 16.34 -1.04
N VAL A 25 5.99 15.81 -1.79
CA VAL A 25 6.79 16.60 -2.75
C VAL A 25 6.19 16.52 -4.15
N GLN A 26 5.79 15.33 -4.60
CA GLN A 26 5.22 15.14 -5.94
C GLN A 26 3.70 15.35 -5.98
N GLY A 27 3.02 15.43 -4.82
CA GLY A 27 1.59 15.67 -4.74
C GLY A 27 0.71 14.48 -5.15
N LEU A 28 1.26 13.27 -5.17
CA LEU A 28 0.50 12.07 -5.50
C LEU A 28 -0.42 11.67 -4.34
N THR A 29 -1.54 11.07 -4.67
CA THR A 29 -2.38 10.38 -3.68
C THR A 29 -1.66 9.15 -3.13
N LEU A 30 -2.08 8.65 -1.96
CA LEU A 30 -1.52 7.42 -1.39
C LEU A 30 -1.68 6.21 -2.33
N GLY A 31 -2.80 6.10 -3.04
CA GLY A 31 -3.02 5.03 -4.02
C GLY A 31 -2.07 5.10 -5.21
N GLU A 32 -1.80 6.31 -5.72
CA GLU A 32 -0.81 6.54 -6.77
C GLU A 32 0.60 6.23 -6.30
N ALA A 33 0.97 6.70 -5.10
CA ALA A 33 2.26 6.39 -4.50
C ALA A 33 2.45 4.87 -4.29
N ALA A 34 1.42 4.16 -3.83
CA ALA A 34 1.42 2.71 -3.74
C ALA A 34 1.64 2.03 -5.10
N SER A 35 0.99 2.54 -6.15
CA SER A 35 1.18 2.05 -7.52
C SER A 35 2.60 2.29 -8.06
N VAL A 36 3.28 3.35 -7.64
CA VAL A 36 4.69 3.56 -7.95
C VAL A 36 5.55 2.55 -7.21
N VAL A 37 5.36 2.41 -5.91
CA VAL A 37 6.19 1.54 -5.05
C VAL A 37 6.01 0.07 -5.38
N ALA A 38 4.78 -0.42 -5.49
CA ALA A 38 4.49 -1.81 -5.83
C ALA A 38 4.67 -2.11 -7.33
N ALA A 39 4.59 -1.12 -8.18
CA ALA A 39 4.80 -1.18 -9.63
C ALA A 39 4.07 -2.38 -10.29
N PRO A 40 2.75 -2.33 -10.45
CA PRO A 40 1.97 -3.42 -11.05
C PRO A 40 2.54 -3.86 -12.42
N PHE A 41 2.36 -5.11 -12.77
CA PHE A 41 2.87 -5.63 -14.04
C PHE A 41 2.28 -4.90 -15.24
N TRP A 42 3.04 -4.78 -16.32
CA TRP A 42 2.56 -4.19 -17.57
C TRP A 42 1.33 -4.91 -18.11
N SER A 43 1.25 -6.24 -17.95
CA SER A 43 0.05 -7.02 -18.30
C SER A 43 -1.17 -6.63 -17.48
N THR A 44 -1.00 -6.37 -16.18
CA THR A 44 -2.09 -5.90 -15.31
C THR A 44 -2.58 -4.52 -15.76
N ILE A 45 -1.66 -3.60 -16.07
CA ILE A 45 -2.01 -2.28 -16.59
C ILE A 45 -2.72 -2.39 -17.96
N ALA A 46 -2.20 -3.24 -18.85
CA ALA A 46 -2.78 -3.42 -20.18
C ALA A 46 -4.23 -3.94 -20.15
N ASN A 47 -4.56 -4.77 -19.15
CA ASN A 47 -5.88 -5.37 -18.98
C ASN A 47 -6.89 -4.48 -18.23
N LYS A 48 -6.50 -3.28 -17.79
CA LYS A 48 -7.45 -2.32 -17.20
C LYS A 48 -8.46 -1.89 -18.26
N THR A 49 -9.73 -1.87 -17.87
CA THR A 49 -10.85 -1.49 -18.74
C THR A 49 -11.06 0.02 -18.80
N ASP A 50 -10.72 0.71 -17.73
CA ASP A 50 -10.75 2.17 -17.68
C ASP A 50 -9.48 2.74 -18.34
N MET A 51 -9.69 3.52 -19.39
CA MET A 51 -8.60 4.10 -20.19
C MET A 51 -7.83 5.17 -19.41
N GLU A 52 -8.51 5.99 -18.61
CA GLU A 52 -7.88 7.03 -17.79
C GLU A 52 -6.99 6.39 -16.73
N ASP A 53 -7.47 5.39 -16.03
CA ASP A 53 -6.73 4.64 -15.04
C ASP A 53 -5.53 3.89 -15.65
N LYS A 54 -5.69 3.37 -16.86
CA LYS A 54 -4.61 2.71 -17.63
C LYS A 54 -3.50 3.70 -18.00
N GLU A 55 -3.85 4.86 -18.55
CA GLU A 55 -2.91 5.90 -18.93
C GLU A 55 -2.15 6.43 -17.72
N LYS A 56 -2.86 6.67 -16.62
CA LYS A 56 -2.31 7.11 -15.35
C LYS A 56 -1.26 6.13 -14.81
N HIS A 57 -1.58 4.84 -14.74
CA HIS A 57 -0.63 3.82 -14.27
C HIS A 57 0.57 3.66 -15.20
N THR A 58 0.35 3.77 -16.52
CA THR A 58 1.43 3.77 -17.52
C THR A 58 2.37 4.95 -17.30
N TYR A 59 1.82 6.14 -17.10
CA TYR A 59 2.58 7.36 -16.82
C TYR A 59 3.39 7.25 -15.53
N LEU A 60 2.76 6.87 -14.41
CA LEU A 60 3.43 6.71 -13.12
C LEU A 60 4.58 5.70 -13.20
N ARG A 61 4.36 4.57 -13.87
CA ARG A 61 5.38 3.53 -14.01
C ARG A 61 6.55 3.97 -14.91
N THR A 62 6.30 4.84 -15.88
CA THR A 62 7.34 5.38 -16.76
C THR A 62 8.12 6.50 -16.08
N LEU A 63 7.44 7.33 -15.30
CA LEU A 63 8.05 8.51 -14.66
C LEU A 63 8.91 8.13 -13.44
N PHE A 64 8.49 7.14 -12.66
CA PHE A 64 9.14 6.76 -11.40
C PHE A 64 9.73 5.34 -11.38
N PRO A 65 10.41 4.84 -12.42
CA PRO A 65 10.88 3.47 -12.46
C PRO A 65 11.95 3.15 -11.40
N SER A 66 12.67 4.18 -10.91
CA SER A 66 13.71 4.04 -9.89
C SER A 66 13.19 3.99 -8.45
N LEU A 67 11.90 4.24 -8.24
CA LEU A 67 11.28 4.24 -6.90
C LEU A 67 10.48 2.97 -6.61
N LEU A 68 10.39 2.06 -7.57
CA LEU A 68 9.75 0.76 -7.34
C LEU A 68 10.58 -0.08 -6.37
N VAL A 69 9.89 -0.78 -5.48
CA VAL A 69 10.49 -1.74 -4.56
C VAL A 69 10.41 -3.14 -5.16
N THR A 70 11.56 -3.77 -5.36
CA THR A 70 11.65 -5.15 -5.82
C THR A 70 11.87 -6.08 -4.64
N GLY A 71 11.26 -7.28 -4.71
CA GLY A 71 11.35 -8.28 -3.66
C GLY A 71 10.10 -8.37 -2.79
N PRO A 72 10.10 -9.30 -1.84
CA PRO A 72 8.96 -9.54 -0.96
C PRO A 72 8.87 -8.44 0.12
N PHE A 73 7.73 -7.77 0.18
CA PHE A 73 7.44 -6.84 1.28
C PHE A 73 5.95 -6.88 1.67
N SER A 74 5.69 -6.56 2.93
CA SER A 74 4.37 -6.25 3.45
C SER A 74 4.56 -5.16 4.48
N ILE A 75 3.92 -4.02 4.27
CA ILE A 75 4.07 -2.82 5.08
C ILE A 75 2.73 -2.28 5.53
N VAL A 76 2.74 -1.65 6.70
CA VAL A 76 1.65 -0.80 7.18
C VAL A 76 2.23 0.58 7.42
N LEU A 77 1.71 1.57 6.72
CA LEU A 77 2.12 2.96 6.80
C LEU A 77 1.04 3.76 7.53
N GLY A 78 1.38 4.32 8.69
CA GLY A 78 0.53 5.28 9.39
C GLY A 78 0.72 6.69 8.82
N TYR A 79 -0.36 7.45 8.68
CA TYR A 79 -0.34 8.85 8.28
C TYR A 79 -1.37 9.64 9.08
N ASN A 80 -1.35 10.96 8.98
CA ASN A 80 -2.34 11.78 9.67
C ASN A 80 -3.75 11.49 9.13
N GLY A 81 -4.59 10.91 9.98
CA GLY A 81 -5.96 10.55 9.67
C GLY A 81 -6.18 9.13 9.15
N GLY A 82 -5.16 8.24 9.19
CA GLY A 82 -5.39 6.86 8.78
C GLY A 82 -4.15 5.97 8.69
N LEU A 83 -4.34 4.87 8.00
CA LEU A 83 -3.26 3.95 7.67
C LEU A 83 -3.45 3.39 6.25
N MET A 84 -2.36 2.95 5.67
CA MET A 84 -2.34 2.20 4.42
C MET A 84 -1.55 0.92 4.61
N ALA A 85 -2.09 -0.20 4.15
CA ALA A 85 -1.36 -1.45 4.04
C ALA A 85 -1.09 -1.78 2.57
N LEU A 86 0.09 -2.30 2.30
CA LEU A 86 0.53 -2.64 0.94
C LEU A 86 1.46 -3.85 0.99
N ASN A 87 1.25 -4.80 0.11
CA ASN A 87 2.18 -5.91 -0.14
C ASN A 87 2.81 -5.82 -1.53
N ASP A 88 3.84 -6.62 -1.75
CA ASP A 88 4.52 -6.69 -3.03
C ASP A 88 3.59 -7.21 -4.15
N ARG A 89 3.89 -6.80 -5.39
CA ARG A 89 3.08 -7.15 -6.58
C ARG A 89 2.96 -8.63 -6.89
N LEU A 90 3.90 -9.45 -6.38
CA LEU A 90 3.87 -10.92 -6.52
C LEU A 90 3.14 -11.59 -5.37
N LYS A 91 2.79 -10.83 -4.32
CA LYS A 91 2.18 -11.33 -3.10
C LYS A 91 3.02 -12.42 -2.43
N LEU A 92 4.35 -12.22 -2.43
CA LEU A 92 5.29 -13.14 -1.78
C LEU A 92 5.17 -13.05 -0.25
N ARG A 93 4.75 -11.91 0.29
CA ARG A 93 4.33 -11.75 1.67
C ARG A 93 2.81 -11.75 1.74
N SER A 94 2.27 -12.58 2.63
CA SER A 94 0.83 -12.64 2.84
C SER A 94 0.32 -11.40 3.55
N MET A 95 -0.89 -11.00 3.19
CA MET A 95 -1.66 -9.96 3.87
C MET A 95 -3.12 -10.34 3.79
N VAL A 96 -3.79 -10.27 4.92
CA VAL A 96 -5.23 -10.52 5.06
C VAL A 96 -5.84 -9.32 5.75
N VAL A 97 -7.01 -8.93 5.28
CA VAL A 97 -7.78 -7.83 5.83
C VAL A 97 -9.11 -8.37 6.33
N GLY A 98 -9.53 -7.92 7.50
CA GLY A 98 -10.84 -8.23 8.06
C GLY A 98 -11.58 -6.95 8.38
N GLU A 99 -12.90 -6.97 8.28
CA GLU A 99 -13.74 -5.81 8.57
C GLU A 99 -14.95 -6.20 9.40
N LYS A 100 -15.25 -5.42 10.43
CA LYS A 100 -16.45 -5.51 11.25
C LYS A 100 -16.68 -4.23 12.03
N ASP A 101 -17.94 -3.79 12.11
CA ASP A 101 -18.39 -2.67 12.97
C ASP A 101 -17.51 -1.41 12.84
N ASN A 102 -17.22 -0.96 11.63
CA ASN A 102 -16.33 0.16 11.33
C ASN A 102 -14.87 -0.02 11.80
N LYS A 103 -14.45 -1.24 12.11
CA LYS A 103 -13.06 -1.59 12.43
C LYS A 103 -12.46 -2.38 11.29
N VAL A 104 -11.22 -2.07 10.98
CA VAL A 104 -10.42 -2.79 9.98
C VAL A 104 -9.25 -3.45 10.68
N TYR A 105 -9.08 -4.72 10.42
CA TYR A 105 -8.01 -5.56 10.95
C TYR A 105 -7.08 -5.93 9.80
N ILE A 106 -5.78 -5.80 10.00
CA ILE A 106 -4.77 -6.15 9.01
C ILE A 106 -3.76 -7.08 9.67
N ALA A 107 -3.52 -8.23 9.07
CA ALA A 107 -2.57 -9.21 9.58
C ALA A 107 -1.90 -9.99 8.44
N SER A 108 -0.89 -10.77 8.75
CA SER A 108 -0.26 -11.70 7.81
C SER A 108 -1.12 -12.96 7.57
N GLU A 109 -2.02 -13.30 8.50
CA GLU A 109 -2.87 -14.47 8.43
C GLU A 109 -4.24 -14.24 9.09
N GLU A 110 -5.25 -14.96 8.62
CA GLU A 110 -6.62 -14.87 9.10
C GLU A 110 -6.76 -15.29 10.57
N ALA A 111 -5.98 -16.27 11.01
CA ALA A 111 -6.02 -16.76 12.38
C ALA A 111 -5.75 -15.65 13.40
N ALA A 112 -4.81 -14.75 13.10
CA ALA A 112 -4.51 -13.61 13.96
C ALA A 112 -5.71 -12.64 14.08
N ILE A 113 -6.42 -12.38 12.99
CA ILE A 113 -7.63 -11.56 13.00
C ILE A 113 -8.72 -12.23 13.83
N ARG A 114 -8.96 -13.54 13.66
CA ARG A 114 -9.99 -14.26 14.38
C ARG A 114 -9.73 -14.44 15.88
N VAL A 115 -8.48 -14.35 16.29
CA VAL A 115 -8.15 -14.29 17.73
C VAL A 115 -8.60 -12.98 18.35
N MET A 116 -8.49 -11.87 17.62
CA MET A 116 -8.90 -10.55 18.10
C MET A 116 -10.40 -10.31 17.93
N GLU A 117 -10.96 -10.77 16.82
CA GLU A 117 -12.38 -10.64 16.48
C GLU A 117 -12.91 -11.97 15.91
N PRO A 118 -13.40 -12.88 16.77
CA PRO A 118 -13.89 -14.20 16.34
C PRO A 118 -15.04 -14.11 15.33
N ASN A 119 -15.85 -13.06 15.40
CA ASN A 119 -17.04 -12.87 14.57
C ASN A 119 -16.80 -11.84 13.45
N VAL A 120 -15.56 -11.72 12.95
CA VAL A 120 -15.27 -10.85 11.81
C VAL A 120 -16.16 -11.24 10.62
N GLU A 121 -16.77 -10.25 9.97
CA GLU A 121 -17.81 -10.48 8.96
C GLU A 121 -17.21 -10.65 7.57
N ASN A 122 -16.30 -9.76 7.19
CA ASN A 122 -15.63 -9.79 5.90
C ASN A 122 -14.16 -10.08 6.09
N ILE A 123 -13.65 -11.09 5.39
CA ILE A 123 -12.21 -11.38 5.33
C ILE A 123 -11.82 -11.55 3.88
N TRP A 124 -10.79 -10.84 3.46
CA TRP A 124 -10.23 -10.99 2.12
C TRP A 124 -8.72 -10.81 2.13
N ALA A 125 -8.10 -11.25 1.06
CA ALA A 125 -6.69 -11.02 0.82
C ALA A 125 -6.54 -10.08 -0.39
N PRO A 126 -6.01 -8.87 -0.21
CA PRO A 126 -5.79 -7.92 -1.30
C PRO A 126 -4.97 -8.53 -2.43
N ALA A 127 -5.16 -8.08 -3.65
CA ALA A 127 -4.28 -8.48 -4.74
C ALA A 127 -2.84 -7.96 -4.52
N GLY A 128 -1.87 -8.59 -5.18
CA GLY A 128 -0.47 -8.15 -5.07
C GLY A 128 -0.32 -6.71 -5.57
N GLY A 129 0.25 -5.84 -4.72
CA GLY A 129 0.42 -4.41 -5.00
C GLY A 129 -0.85 -3.58 -4.91
N GLU A 130 -1.96 -4.15 -4.44
CA GLU A 130 -3.20 -3.42 -4.17
C GLU A 130 -3.14 -2.78 -2.77
N PRO A 131 -3.24 -1.43 -2.67
CA PRO A 131 -3.23 -0.76 -1.38
C PRO A 131 -4.59 -0.88 -0.68
N VAL A 132 -4.55 -1.16 0.62
CA VAL A 132 -5.71 -1.04 1.52
C VAL A 132 -5.56 0.25 2.30
N ILE A 133 -6.40 1.24 2.00
CA ILE A 133 -6.35 2.57 2.62
C ILE A 133 -7.52 2.70 3.59
N VAL A 134 -7.21 2.96 4.85
CA VAL A 134 -8.18 3.11 5.94
C VAL A 134 -8.08 4.52 6.48
N ASN A 135 -9.17 5.26 6.39
CA ASN A 135 -9.28 6.59 6.98
C ASN A 135 -10.01 6.50 8.32
N VAL A 136 -9.42 7.08 9.35
CA VAL A 136 -10.04 7.18 10.68
C VAL A 136 -10.96 8.39 10.66
N LYS A 137 -12.23 8.19 11.01
CA LYS A 137 -13.17 9.31 11.16
C LYS A 137 -12.80 10.14 12.39
N GLU A 138 -12.87 11.47 12.28
CA GLU A 138 -12.67 12.35 13.42
C GLU A 138 -13.63 11.97 14.56
N GLY A 139 -13.10 11.81 15.78
CA GLY A 139 -13.87 11.43 16.96
C GLY A 139 -13.76 9.96 17.40
N CYS A 140 -12.93 9.15 16.76
CA CYS A 140 -12.67 7.74 17.15
C CYS A 140 -11.46 7.55 18.07
N PHE A 141 -11.16 8.54 18.93
CA PHE A 141 -10.12 8.43 19.98
C PHE A 141 -10.74 8.56 21.35
#